data_72521225f0ee699c6c29f4a244386514
#
_entry.id   72521225f0ee699c6c29f4a244386514
#
_cell.length_a   1.000
_cell.length_b   1.000
_cell.length_c   1.000
_cell.angle_alpha   90.00
_cell.angle_beta   90.00
_cell.angle_gamma   90.00
#
_symmetry.space_group_name_H-M   'P 1'
#
loop_
_entity.id
_entity.type
_entity.pdbx_description
1 polymer ?
#
loop_
_entity_poly.entity_id
_entity_poly.type
_entity_poly.pdbx_seq_one_letter_code
_entity_poly.pdbx_strand_id
1 'polypeptide(L)'
;MFDKSNTCRYTYGVKKMIAETLVEWDEVKNPRNIEKHGISFETAALVFADEERIEYYDKLHSQDEDRYVVLGCVQGILYVVYTMRDEYARLISARMATKLERRIYYGEE
;
A
#
# COMPACT_ATOMS: atom_id res chain seq x y z
N MET A 1 22.53 -17.80 10.40
CA MET A 1 22.20 -17.39 9.64
C MET A 1 21.41 -17.46 8.99
N PHE A 2 21.28 -17.27 8.84
CA PHE A 2 20.46 -17.25 8.12
C PHE A 2 20.55 -17.81 7.01
N ASP A 3 20.30 -18.38 6.79
CA ASP A 3 20.01 -19.00 5.55
C ASP A 3 20.34 -18.08 4.39
N LYS A 4 21.39 -18.35 3.75
CA LYS A 4 21.90 -17.43 2.76
C LYS A 4 21.06 -17.41 1.49
N SER A 5 20.48 -18.54 1.13
CA SER A 5 19.67 -18.57 -0.07
C SER A 5 18.43 -17.72 0.09
N ASN A 6 17.95 -17.56 1.30
CA ASN A 6 16.80 -16.73 1.57
C ASN A 6 17.17 -15.27 1.66
N THR A 7 18.44 -14.99 1.95
CA THR A 7 18.90 -13.62 2.12
C THR A 7 18.60 -12.77 0.90
N CYS A 8 18.80 -13.32 -0.29
CA CYS A 8 18.59 -12.56 -1.51
C CYS A 8 17.14 -12.12 -1.65
N ARG A 9 16.21 -13.01 -1.32
CA ARG A 9 14.81 -12.66 -1.40
C ARG A 9 14.44 -11.62 -0.37
N TYR A 10 15.00 -11.76 0.82
CA TYR A 10 14.68 -10.82 1.89
C TYR A 10 15.28 -9.45 1.64
N THR A 11 16.32 -9.39 0.82
CA THR A 11 16.94 -8.13 0.50
C THR A 11 15.96 -7.19 -0.18
N TYR A 12 15.02 -7.73 -0.96
CA TYR A 12 14.10 -6.92 -1.73
C TYR A 12 12.75 -6.72 -1.07
N GLY A 13 12.50 -7.44 0.01
CA GLY A 13 11.22 -7.36 0.68
C GLY A 13 11.33 -6.64 1.99
N VAL A 14 10.38 -5.76 2.25
CA VAL A 14 10.28 -5.06 3.53
C VAL A 14 8.97 -5.46 4.16
N LYS A 15 9.02 -5.79 5.46
CA LYS A 15 7.85 -6.18 6.21
C LYS A 15 7.78 -5.36 7.48
N LYS A 16 6.61 -4.81 7.76
CA LYS A 16 6.40 -3.97 8.94
C LYS A 16 5.01 -4.18 9.49
N MET A 17 4.85 -3.86 10.75
CA MET A 17 3.53 -3.80 11.34
C MET A 17 3.18 -2.32 11.53
N ILE A 18 2.10 -1.90 10.89
CA ILE A 18 1.59 -0.54 10.99
C ILE A 18 0.26 -0.63 11.72
N ALA A 19 0.20 -0.04 12.90
CA ALA A 19 -0.93 -0.23 13.79
C ALA A 19 -1.14 -1.73 13.98
N GLU A 20 -2.24 -2.30 13.51
CA GLU A 20 -2.49 -3.74 13.64
C GLU A 20 -2.43 -4.46 12.31
N THR A 21 -1.92 -3.80 11.26
CA THR A 21 -1.87 -4.37 9.93
C THR A 21 -0.45 -4.77 9.58
N LEU A 22 -0.28 -5.99 9.12
CA LEU A 22 1.00 -6.46 8.62
C LEU A 22 1.13 -6.01 7.18
N VAL A 23 2.18 -5.26 6.87
CA VAL A 23 2.38 -4.64 5.56
C VAL A 23 3.71 -5.08 4.99
N GLU A 24 3.75 -5.36 3.71
CA GLU A 24 5.01 -5.67 3.04
C GLU A 24 5.04 -5.00 1.67
N TRP A 25 6.23 -4.87 1.11
CA TRP A 25 6.39 -4.38 -0.25
C TRP A 25 7.73 -4.82 -0.80
N ASP A 26 7.86 -4.69 -2.12
CA ASP A 26 9.08 -5.00 -2.85
C ASP A 26 9.94 -3.75 -2.90
N GLU A 27 11.12 -3.79 -2.28
CA GLU A 27 11.99 -2.61 -2.19
C GLU A 27 12.50 -2.18 -3.56
N VAL A 28 12.52 -3.08 -4.53
CA VAL A 28 12.91 -2.71 -5.89
C VAL A 28 11.88 -1.80 -6.52
N LYS A 29 10.60 -1.98 -6.18
CA LYS A 29 9.52 -1.16 -6.73
C LYS A 29 9.39 0.18 -6.03
N ASN A 30 9.93 0.32 -4.85
CA ASN A 30 9.79 1.53 -4.06
C ASN A 30 10.33 2.77 -4.79
N PRO A 31 11.59 2.75 -5.32
CA PRO A 31 12.08 3.91 -6.05
C PRO A 31 11.25 4.24 -7.28
N ARG A 32 10.70 3.23 -7.94
CA ARG A 32 9.86 3.45 -9.11
C ARG A 32 8.58 4.18 -8.75
N ASN A 33 8.01 3.82 -7.62
CA ASN A 33 6.79 4.48 -7.18
C ASN A 33 7.08 5.93 -6.78
N ILE A 34 8.21 6.17 -6.14
CA ILE A 34 8.62 7.53 -5.79
C ILE A 34 8.81 8.36 -7.05
N GLU A 35 9.48 7.80 -8.06
CA GLU A 35 9.73 8.53 -9.29
C GLU A 35 8.42 8.85 -10.02
N LYS A 36 7.51 7.90 -10.05
CA LYS A 36 6.28 8.06 -10.81
C LYS A 36 5.25 8.91 -10.07
N HIS A 37 5.16 8.77 -8.76
CA HIS A 37 4.07 9.38 -7.99
C HIS A 37 4.53 10.24 -6.83
N GLY A 38 5.82 10.25 -6.52
CA GLY A 38 6.34 11.05 -5.43
C GLY A 38 6.05 10.49 -4.05
N ILE A 39 5.60 9.25 -3.95
CA ILE A 39 5.20 8.64 -2.69
C ILE A 39 6.04 7.37 -2.46
N SER A 40 6.70 7.29 -1.31
CA SER A 40 7.43 6.08 -0.95
C SER A 40 6.44 5.07 -0.35
N PHE A 41 6.81 3.79 -0.40
CA PHE A 41 5.99 2.77 0.24
C PHE A 41 6.04 2.87 1.75
N GLU A 42 7.15 3.40 2.31
CA GLU A 42 7.20 3.68 3.74
C GLU A 42 6.09 4.65 4.15
N THR A 43 5.93 5.72 3.37
CA THR A 43 4.87 6.68 3.62
C THR A 43 3.50 6.08 3.36
N ALA A 44 3.37 5.36 2.25
CA ALA A 44 2.09 4.76 1.86
C ALA A 44 1.57 3.79 2.92
N ALA A 45 2.48 3.03 3.55
CA ALA A 45 2.08 2.05 4.56
C ALA A 45 1.38 2.71 5.75
N LEU A 46 1.66 3.97 6.00
CA LEU A 46 1.08 4.67 7.14
C LEU A 46 -0.43 4.91 7.00
N VAL A 47 -0.99 4.69 5.80
CA VAL A 47 -2.45 4.80 5.64
C VAL A 47 -3.17 3.81 6.56
N PHE A 48 -2.54 2.69 6.89
CA PHE A 48 -3.17 1.70 7.75
C PHE A 48 -3.24 2.15 9.21
N ALA A 49 -2.56 3.22 9.57
CA ALA A 49 -2.68 3.81 10.89
C ALA A 49 -3.80 4.85 10.98
N ASP A 50 -4.37 5.24 9.85
CA ASP A 50 -5.47 6.20 9.82
C ASP A 50 -6.76 5.46 10.17
N GLU A 51 -7.36 5.82 11.31
CA GLU A 51 -8.57 5.15 11.77
C GLU A 51 -9.79 5.50 10.91
N GLU A 52 -9.70 6.57 10.13
CA GLU A 52 -10.78 6.97 9.23
C GLU A 52 -10.59 6.44 7.83
N ARG A 53 -9.58 5.60 7.62
CA ARG A 53 -9.31 5.09 6.28
C ARG A 53 -10.50 4.31 5.74
N ILE A 54 -10.59 4.30 4.41
CA ILE A 54 -11.62 3.56 3.70
C ILE A 54 -10.94 2.50 2.84
N GLU A 55 -11.41 1.27 2.93
CA GLU A 55 -10.84 0.17 2.17
C GLU A 55 -11.93 -0.48 1.34
N TYR A 56 -11.62 -0.79 0.08
CA TYR A 56 -12.58 -1.46 -0.76
C TYR A 56 -11.90 -2.33 -1.82
N TYR A 57 -12.65 -3.29 -2.33
CA TYR A 57 -12.18 -4.23 -3.34
C TYR A 57 -12.16 -3.54 -4.70
N ASP A 58 -11.03 -3.69 -5.43
CA ASP A 58 -10.89 -3.09 -6.76
C ASP A 58 -11.33 -4.12 -7.81
N LYS A 59 -12.60 -4.11 -8.13
CA LYS A 59 -13.18 -5.10 -9.02
C LYS A 59 -12.59 -5.05 -10.42
N LEU A 60 -12.27 -3.87 -10.90
CA LEU A 60 -11.78 -3.71 -12.27
C LEU A 60 -10.37 -4.24 -12.46
N HIS A 61 -9.54 -4.21 -11.44
CA HIS A 61 -8.14 -4.58 -11.56
C HIS A 61 -7.78 -5.85 -10.82
N SER A 62 -8.79 -6.68 -10.48
CA SER A 62 -8.58 -7.93 -9.76
C SER A 62 -8.70 -9.12 -10.68
N GLN A 63 -7.95 -9.11 -11.79
CA GLN A 63 -8.06 -10.18 -12.80
C GLN A 63 -7.21 -11.39 -12.44
N ASP A 64 -5.95 -11.17 -12.12
CA ASP A 64 -5.02 -12.24 -11.78
C ASP A 64 -4.94 -12.49 -10.29
N GLU A 65 -5.11 -11.44 -9.51
CA GLU A 65 -5.09 -11.52 -8.05
C GLU A 65 -6.03 -10.46 -7.52
N ASP A 66 -6.55 -10.70 -6.33
CA ASP A 66 -7.46 -9.74 -5.71
C ASP A 66 -6.69 -8.49 -5.31
N ARG A 67 -7.19 -7.35 -5.73
CA ARG A 67 -6.61 -6.05 -5.40
C ARG A 67 -7.59 -5.24 -4.61
N TYR A 68 -7.05 -4.51 -3.66
CA TYR A 68 -7.81 -3.65 -2.77
C TYR A 68 -7.23 -2.26 -2.81
N VAL A 69 -8.07 -1.29 -2.52
CA VAL A 69 -7.68 0.11 -2.42
C VAL A 69 -7.90 0.56 -1.00
N VAL A 70 -6.94 1.29 -0.47
CA VAL A 70 -7.15 1.99 0.78
C VAL A 70 -6.91 3.48 0.55
N LEU A 71 -7.88 4.28 1.00
CA LEU A 71 -7.76 5.73 1.01
C LEU A 71 -7.47 6.13 2.45
N GLY A 72 -6.36 6.79 2.67
CA GLY A 72 -5.96 7.16 4.02
C GLY A 72 -5.21 8.47 4.03
N CYS A 73 -5.26 9.15 5.16
CA CYS A 73 -4.62 10.45 5.34
C CYS A 73 -3.26 10.28 6.00
N VAL A 74 -2.20 10.73 5.33
CA VAL A 74 -0.84 10.70 5.89
C VAL A 74 -0.25 12.09 5.70
N GLN A 75 -0.39 12.92 5.05
CA GLN A 75 0.01 14.29 4.75
C GLN A 75 -0.82 14.76 3.59
N GLY A 76 -2.03 14.25 3.54
CA GLY A 76 -2.94 14.39 2.44
C GLY A 76 -3.51 13.01 2.21
N ILE A 77 -4.56 12.93 1.41
CA ILE A 77 -5.21 11.65 1.17
C ILE A 77 -4.44 10.89 0.10
N LEU A 78 -4.03 9.68 0.45
CA LEU A 78 -3.33 8.80 -0.48
C LEU A 78 -4.25 7.70 -0.96
N TYR A 79 -4.01 7.28 -2.19
CA TYR A 79 -4.69 6.16 -2.84
C TYR A 79 -3.66 5.05 -2.94
N VAL A 80 -3.84 3.99 -2.17
CA VAL A 80 -2.85 2.91 -2.07
C VAL A 80 -3.51 1.62 -2.51
N VAL A 81 -2.85 0.90 -3.43
CA VAL A 81 -3.33 -0.39 -3.92
C VAL A 81 -2.51 -1.49 -3.27
N TYR A 82 -3.18 -2.51 -2.79
CA TYR A 82 -2.49 -3.65 -2.19
C TYR A 82 -3.23 -4.94 -2.52
N THR A 83 -2.54 -6.06 -2.35
CA THR A 83 -3.12 -7.38 -2.44
C THR A 83 -2.78 -8.11 -1.14
N MET A 84 -3.54 -9.13 -0.80
CA MET A 84 -3.23 -9.92 0.38
C MET A 84 -2.33 -11.09 -0.03
N ARG A 85 -1.23 -11.24 0.70
CA ARG A 85 -0.33 -12.36 0.50
C ARG A 85 -0.12 -12.98 1.88
N ASP A 86 -0.74 -14.14 2.08
CA ASP A 86 -0.86 -14.73 3.40
C ASP A 86 -1.56 -13.72 4.29
N GLU A 87 -0.95 -13.31 5.38
CA GLU A 87 -1.57 -12.35 6.28
C GLU A 87 -1.06 -10.92 6.07
N TYR A 88 -0.27 -10.70 5.00
CA TYR A 88 0.32 -9.39 4.75
C TYR A 88 -0.43 -8.65 3.67
N ALA A 89 -0.63 -7.36 3.90
CA ALA A 89 -1.08 -6.45 2.85
C ALA A 89 0.16 -6.07 2.04
N ARG A 90 0.26 -6.56 0.82
CA ARG A 90 1.41 -6.30 -0.02
C ARG A 90 1.13 -5.11 -0.92
N LEU A 91 1.87 -4.05 -0.71
CA LEU A 91 1.65 -2.81 -1.46
C LEU A 91 2.05 -2.99 -2.91
N ILE A 92 1.21 -2.49 -3.81
CA ILE A 92 1.43 -2.56 -5.24
C ILE A 92 1.76 -1.17 -5.78
N SER A 93 1.02 -0.15 -5.39
CA SER A 93 1.26 1.22 -5.84
C SER A 93 0.65 2.19 -4.86
N ALA A 94 1.13 3.44 -4.91
CA ALA A 94 0.62 4.49 -4.06
C ALA A 94 0.75 5.82 -4.80
N ARG A 95 -0.29 6.63 -4.74
CA ARG A 95 -0.32 7.95 -5.33
C ARG A 95 -1.21 8.86 -4.52
N MET A 96 -1.16 10.14 -4.83
CA MET A 96 -2.10 11.07 -4.21
C MET A 96 -3.51 10.78 -4.73
N ALA A 97 -4.49 10.98 -3.89
CA ALA A 97 -5.87 10.79 -4.26
C ALA A 97 -6.32 11.88 -5.22
N THR A 98 -7.22 11.52 -6.13
CA THR A 98 -7.88 12.50 -6.99
C THR A 98 -8.91 13.26 -6.18
N LYS A 99 -9.48 14.32 -6.78
CA LYS A 99 -10.52 15.10 -6.11
C LYS A 99 -11.71 14.21 -5.76
N LEU A 100 -12.12 13.35 -6.69
CA LEU A 100 -13.24 12.44 -6.42
C LEU A 100 -12.93 11.49 -5.27
N GLU A 101 -11.72 10.95 -5.26
CA GLU A 101 -11.33 10.02 -4.21
C GLU A 101 -11.29 10.70 -2.85
N ARG A 102 -10.83 11.96 -2.80
CA ARG A 102 -10.85 12.71 -1.54
C ARG A 102 -12.28 12.91 -1.05
N ARG A 103 -13.21 13.16 -1.98
CA ARG A 103 -14.61 13.29 -1.60
C ARG A 103 -15.16 12.00 -1.03
N ILE A 104 -14.77 10.87 -1.61
CA ILE A 104 -15.17 9.57 -1.07
C ILE A 104 -14.63 9.41 0.35
N TYR A 105 -13.37 9.76 0.55
CA TYR A 105 -12.75 9.64 1.86
C TYR A 105 -13.50 10.44 2.92
N TYR A 106 -13.92 11.65 2.57
CA TYR A 106 -14.63 12.53 3.51
C TYR A 106 -16.11 12.25 3.58
N GLY A 107 -16.61 11.31 2.80
CA GLY A 107 -18.04 11.00 2.81
C GLY A 107 -18.89 12.05 2.14
N GLU A 108 -18.32 12.86 1.26
CA GLU A 108 -19.04 13.90 0.53
C GLU A 108 -19.63 13.34 -0.75
N GLU A 109 -20.77 13.90 -1.16
CA GLU A 109 -21.41 13.44 -2.39
C GLU A 109 -21.26 14.42 -3.54
#